data_51b4e2756ccb71d2b345f8ee790f86d2
#
_entry.id   51b4e2756ccb71d2b345f8ee790f86d2
#
_cell.length_a   1.000
_cell.length_b   1.000
_cell.length_c   1.000
_cell.angle_alpha   90.00
_cell.angle_beta   90.00
_cell.angle_gamma   90.00
#
_symmetry.space_group_name_H-M   'P 1'
#
loop_
_entity.id
_entity.type
_entity.pdbx_description
1 polymer ?
#
loop_
_entity_poly.entity_id
_entity_poly.type
_entity_poly.pdbx_seq_one_letter_code
_entity_poly.pdbx_strand_id
1 'polypeptide(L)'
;ESNTVRLVDEKISKTSEKFNFLLELVETNYEEQAITDSLYIEIQEVIAQTNSSEEAARLLFDKYSSANQYIFYPLIANLLTILGFKCNASRAGQNYERADAMIIDDHFCIPIEIKSPGEETEISVKAIRQALENKIILLSRKNYPTDRATTSLAIGFKPPNDRSEVYELVQNIKAAFDINIGVIDFYSLLILVISSISTGKKVNLTQLSSLQGVIHVDPSTGN
;
A
#
# COMPACT_ATOMS: atom_id res chain seq x y z
N GLU A 1 -16.23 28.69 -21.78
CA GLU A 1 -15.42 27.46 -22.05
C GLU A 1 -14.60 27.02 -20.83
N SER A 2 -13.99 27.96 -20.07
CA SER A 2 -13.18 27.60 -18.90
C SER A 2 -13.98 27.02 -17.71
N ASN A 3 -15.23 27.45 -17.52
CA ASN A 3 -16.08 26.95 -16.43
C ASN A 3 -16.65 25.55 -16.67
N THR A 4 -16.83 25.15 -17.92
CA THR A 4 -17.31 23.81 -18.27
C THR A 4 -16.22 22.78 -18.10
N VAL A 5 -14.99 23.13 -18.45
CA VAL A 5 -13.82 22.27 -18.23
C VAL A 5 -13.56 22.08 -16.74
N ARG A 6 -13.66 23.15 -15.93
CA ARG A 6 -13.51 23.06 -14.48
C ARG A 6 -14.56 22.18 -13.80
N LEU A 7 -15.81 22.24 -14.24
CA LEU A 7 -16.90 21.40 -13.72
C LEU A 7 -16.76 19.92 -14.14
N VAL A 8 -16.20 19.67 -15.32
CA VAL A 8 -15.87 18.30 -15.77
C VAL A 8 -14.67 17.78 -15.00
N ASP A 9 -13.66 18.61 -14.79
CA ASP A 9 -12.47 18.25 -13.99
C ASP A 9 -12.83 18.03 -12.51
N GLU A 10 -13.70 18.84 -11.91
CA GLU A 10 -14.19 18.61 -10.54
C GLU A 10 -15.09 17.37 -10.42
N LYS A 11 -15.89 17.06 -11.45
CA LYS A 11 -16.71 15.84 -11.47
C LYS A 11 -15.87 14.60 -11.76
N ILE A 12 -14.86 14.72 -12.60
CA ILE A 12 -13.87 13.68 -12.87
C ILE A 12 -13.00 13.49 -11.63
N SER A 13 -12.58 14.55 -10.92
CA SER A 13 -11.83 14.42 -9.69
C SER A 13 -12.63 13.71 -8.59
N LYS A 14 -13.90 14.03 -8.40
CA LYS A 14 -14.76 13.36 -7.40
C LYS A 14 -15.13 11.92 -7.71
N THR A 15 -15.08 11.50 -8.98
CA THR A 15 -15.39 10.13 -9.41
C THR A 15 -14.16 9.33 -9.84
N SER A 16 -13.07 9.98 -10.20
CA SER A 16 -11.83 9.33 -10.67
C SER A 16 -10.68 9.39 -9.67
N GLU A 17 -10.92 9.84 -8.44
CA GLU A 17 -9.95 9.79 -7.34
C GLU A 17 -9.67 8.35 -6.87
N LYS A 18 -10.42 7.39 -7.39
CA LYS A 18 -10.00 5.98 -7.45
C LYS A 18 -9.02 5.83 -8.61
N PHE A 19 -7.78 6.22 -8.40
CA PHE A 19 -6.74 5.85 -9.35
C PHE A 19 -6.58 4.33 -9.30
N ASN A 20 -7.07 3.65 -10.34
CA ASN A 20 -6.66 2.29 -10.67
C ASN A 20 -5.22 2.36 -11.16
N PHE A 21 -4.31 2.64 -10.23
CA PHE A 21 -2.90 2.69 -10.54
C PHE A 21 -2.33 1.29 -10.31
N LEU A 22 -2.26 0.51 -11.38
CA LEU A 22 -1.47 -0.72 -11.37
C LEU A 22 0.00 -0.31 -11.29
N LEU A 23 0.65 -0.65 -10.18
CA LEU A 23 2.09 -0.54 -10.09
C LEU A 23 2.72 -1.39 -11.20
N GLU A 24 3.63 -0.79 -11.96
CA GLU A 24 4.32 -1.48 -13.03
C GLU A 24 5.22 -2.57 -12.46
N LEU A 25 5.05 -3.79 -12.94
CA LEU A 25 5.95 -4.87 -12.63
C LEU A 25 7.11 -4.85 -13.62
N VAL A 26 8.32 -4.69 -13.11
CA VAL A 26 9.55 -4.65 -13.90
C VAL A 26 10.32 -5.95 -13.79
N GLU A 27 10.98 -6.33 -14.88
CA GLU A 27 11.93 -7.43 -14.84
C GLU A 27 13.16 -7.01 -14.05
N THR A 28 13.56 -7.84 -13.10
CA THR A 28 14.75 -7.62 -12.31
C THR A 28 15.70 -8.82 -12.52
N ASN A 29 16.97 -8.52 -12.78
CA ASN A 29 18.03 -9.52 -12.78
C ASN A 29 18.40 -9.84 -11.31
N TYR A 30 17.49 -10.46 -10.57
CA TYR A 30 17.81 -10.97 -9.25
C TYR A 30 18.36 -12.38 -9.35
N GLU A 31 19.58 -12.58 -8.83
CA GLU A 31 19.96 -13.89 -8.32
C GLU A 31 18.93 -14.26 -7.25
N GLU A 32 18.25 -15.38 -7.44
CA GLU A 32 17.27 -15.92 -6.50
C GLU A 32 17.91 -16.08 -5.12
N GLN A 33 17.79 -15.06 -4.28
CA GLN A 33 17.81 -15.32 -2.84
C GLN A 33 16.55 -16.14 -2.57
N ALA A 34 16.75 -17.44 -2.33
CA ALA A 34 15.68 -18.34 -1.91
C ALA A 34 15.01 -17.73 -0.67
N ILE A 35 13.89 -17.05 -0.87
CA ILE A 35 13.06 -16.55 0.23
C ILE A 35 12.42 -17.79 0.82
N THR A 36 13.03 -18.35 1.85
CA THR A 36 12.49 -19.45 2.67
C THR A 36 11.46 -18.93 3.65
N ASP A 37 10.57 -18.03 3.19
CA ASP A 37 9.50 -17.50 4.00
C ASP A 37 8.26 -18.40 3.88
N SER A 38 7.72 -18.82 5.00
CA SER A 38 6.51 -19.63 5.07
C SER A 38 5.32 -18.96 4.34
N LEU A 39 5.24 -17.64 4.38
CA LEU A 39 4.21 -16.87 3.66
C LEU A 39 4.36 -16.98 2.14
N TYR A 40 5.59 -16.92 1.62
CA TYR A 40 5.85 -17.09 0.18
C TYR A 40 5.41 -18.46 -0.31
N ILE A 41 5.75 -19.51 0.45
CA ILE A 41 5.34 -20.90 0.16
C ILE A 41 3.80 -21.01 0.21
N GLU A 42 3.17 -20.48 1.24
CA GLU A 42 1.72 -20.47 1.36
C GLU A 42 1.04 -19.81 0.13
N ILE A 43 1.53 -18.64 -0.30
CA ILE A 43 0.98 -17.95 -1.46
C ILE A 43 1.16 -18.78 -2.73
N GLN A 44 2.34 -19.42 -2.93
CA GLN A 44 2.58 -20.30 -4.06
C GLN A 44 1.62 -21.51 -4.06
N GLU A 45 1.38 -22.11 -2.91
CA GLU A 45 0.42 -23.22 -2.77
C GLU A 45 -0.99 -22.80 -3.13
N VAL A 46 -1.43 -21.61 -2.70
CA VAL A 46 -2.75 -21.05 -3.05
C VAL A 46 -2.83 -20.77 -4.54
N ILE A 47 -1.81 -20.17 -5.15
CA ILE A 47 -1.75 -19.94 -6.61
C ILE A 47 -1.87 -21.27 -7.38
N ALA A 48 -1.18 -22.32 -6.93
CA ALA A 48 -1.21 -23.61 -7.58
C ALA A 48 -2.58 -24.34 -7.48
N GLN A 49 -3.40 -23.97 -6.50
CA GLN A 49 -4.72 -24.58 -6.23
C GLN A 49 -5.86 -23.79 -6.85
N THR A 50 -5.60 -22.61 -7.41
CA THR A 50 -6.62 -21.70 -7.96
C THR A 50 -6.46 -21.51 -9.47
N ASN A 51 -7.53 -21.03 -10.12
CA ASN A 51 -7.56 -20.86 -11.57
C ASN A 51 -7.23 -19.43 -12.00
N SER A 52 -7.21 -18.47 -11.05
CA SER A 52 -6.91 -17.08 -11.33
C SER A 52 -6.26 -16.37 -10.14
N SER A 53 -5.59 -15.25 -10.42
CA SER A 53 -4.99 -14.39 -9.38
C SER A 53 -6.04 -13.82 -8.44
N GLU A 54 -7.23 -13.52 -8.95
CA GLU A 54 -8.36 -12.98 -8.18
C GLU A 54 -8.92 -14.02 -7.21
N GLU A 55 -9.00 -15.28 -7.63
CA GLU A 55 -9.43 -16.39 -6.76
C GLU A 55 -8.40 -16.61 -5.64
N ALA A 56 -7.12 -16.65 -5.97
CA ALA A 56 -6.03 -16.76 -5.01
C ALA A 56 -6.05 -15.60 -3.99
N ALA A 57 -6.19 -14.37 -4.48
CA ALA A 57 -6.27 -13.18 -3.63
C ALA A 57 -7.49 -13.23 -2.69
N ARG A 58 -8.65 -13.70 -3.19
CA ARG A 58 -9.87 -13.84 -2.39
C ARG A 58 -9.70 -14.83 -1.26
N LEU A 59 -9.12 -16.00 -1.54
CA LEU A 59 -8.87 -17.02 -0.51
C LEU A 59 -7.96 -16.48 0.62
N LEU A 60 -6.87 -15.79 0.24
CA LEU A 60 -5.97 -15.19 1.22
C LEU A 60 -6.64 -14.02 1.97
N PHE A 61 -7.42 -13.20 1.27
CA PHE A 61 -8.17 -12.12 1.90
C PHE A 61 -9.16 -12.62 2.95
N ASP A 62 -9.92 -13.67 2.63
CA ASP A 62 -10.87 -14.29 3.55
C ASP A 62 -10.16 -14.95 4.74
N LYS A 63 -9.03 -15.61 4.51
CA LYS A 63 -8.20 -16.22 5.57
C LYS A 63 -7.79 -15.20 6.64
N TYR A 64 -7.40 -14.00 6.21
CA TYR A 64 -6.89 -12.96 7.13
C TYR A 64 -7.97 -11.95 7.56
N SER A 65 -9.25 -12.19 7.25
CA SER A 65 -10.36 -11.26 7.53
C SER A 65 -10.60 -10.97 9.02
N SER A 66 -10.13 -11.82 9.91
CA SER A 66 -10.19 -11.64 11.37
C SER A 66 -8.82 -11.42 12.03
N ALA A 67 -7.79 -11.14 11.24
CA ALA A 67 -6.45 -10.95 11.77
C ALA A 67 -6.37 -9.69 12.66
N ASN A 68 -5.79 -9.85 13.85
CA ASN A 68 -5.46 -8.72 14.70
C ASN A 68 -4.12 -8.09 14.30
N GLN A 69 -3.76 -6.97 14.92
CA GLN A 69 -2.52 -6.23 14.63
C GLN A 69 -1.25 -7.10 14.73
N TYR A 70 -1.19 -8.05 15.67
CA TYR A 70 -0.01 -8.91 15.88
C TYR A 70 0.24 -9.89 14.73
N ILE A 71 -0.81 -10.20 13.97
CA ILE A 71 -0.73 -11.03 12.77
C ILE A 71 -0.63 -10.15 11.53
N PHE A 72 -1.45 -9.12 11.44
CA PHE A 72 -1.62 -8.33 10.22
C PHE A 72 -0.42 -7.43 9.92
N TYR A 73 0.20 -6.80 10.92
CA TYR A 73 1.34 -5.91 10.69
C TYR A 73 2.57 -6.66 10.13
N PRO A 74 3.00 -7.77 10.74
CA PRO A 74 4.06 -8.59 10.14
C PRO A 74 3.68 -9.16 8.76
N LEU A 75 2.41 -9.53 8.54
CA LEU A 75 1.92 -9.98 7.24
C LEU A 75 2.14 -8.91 6.16
N ILE A 76 1.72 -7.67 6.40
CA ILE A 76 1.92 -6.56 5.46
C ILE A 76 3.42 -6.33 5.18
N ALA A 77 4.26 -6.33 6.21
CA ALA A 77 5.71 -6.15 6.04
C ALA A 77 6.32 -7.28 5.20
N ASN A 78 5.90 -8.53 5.42
CA ASN A 78 6.37 -9.68 4.65
C ASN A 78 5.90 -9.64 3.19
N LEU A 79 4.65 -9.23 2.93
CA LEU A 79 4.15 -9.03 1.55
C LEU A 79 4.96 -7.98 0.79
N LEU A 80 5.27 -6.86 1.44
CA LEU A 80 6.14 -5.84 0.85
C LEU A 80 7.57 -6.37 0.61
N THR A 81 8.07 -7.24 1.50
CA THR A 81 9.37 -7.89 1.31
C THR A 81 9.35 -8.84 0.10
N ILE A 82 8.29 -9.59 -0.09
CA ILE A 82 8.11 -10.44 -1.29
C ILE A 82 8.11 -9.59 -2.57
N LEU A 83 7.53 -8.39 -2.54
CA LEU A 83 7.57 -7.43 -3.65
C LEU A 83 8.97 -6.84 -3.92
N GLY A 84 9.94 -7.08 -3.04
CA GLY A 84 11.33 -6.66 -3.20
C GLY A 84 11.74 -5.48 -2.33
N PHE A 85 10.89 -5.03 -1.39
CA PHE A 85 11.24 -3.94 -0.47
C PHE A 85 11.92 -4.47 0.80
N LYS A 86 12.85 -3.70 1.35
CA LYS A 86 13.36 -3.94 2.71
C LYS A 86 12.37 -3.34 3.69
N CYS A 87 11.37 -4.11 4.11
CA CYS A 87 10.31 -3.67 5.00
C CYS A 87 10.40 -4.37 6.36
N ASN A 88 10.33 -3.58 7.43
CA ASN A 88 10.30 -4.08 8.80
C ASN A 88 9.05 -3.57 9.51
N ALA A 89 8.30 -4.48 10.14
CA ALA A 89 7.23 -4.11 11.06
C ALA A 89 7.82 -3.69 12.40
N SER A 90 7.36 -2.57 12.95
CA SER A 90 7.70 -2.15 14.30
C SER A 90 7.09 -3.11 15.30
N ARG A 91 7.86 -3.54 16.30
CA ARG A 91 7.31 -4.37 17.38
C ARG A 91 6.37 -3.51 18.23
N ALA A 92 5.17 -4.03 18.48
CA ALA A 92 4.21 -3.40 19.36
C ALA A 92 4.87 -3.07 20.71
N GLY A 93 4.85 -1.79 21.12
CA GLY A 93 5.43 -1.31 22.37
C GLY A 93 6.84 -0.70 22.28
N GLN A 94 7.47 -0.64 21.12
CA GLN A 94 8.70 0.15 20.94
C GLN A 94 8.34 1.60 20.60
N ASN A 95 8.38 2.47 21.60
CA ASN A 95 8.00 3.89 21.50
C ASN A 95 8.91 4.77 20.61
N TYR A 96 9.93 4.23 19.97
CA TYR A 96 10.91 5.01 19.19
C TYR A 96 10.55 5.10 17.70
N GLU A 97 9.80 4.17 17.17
CA GLU A 97 9.29 4.16 15.79
C GLU A 97 7.77 4.31 15.85
N ARG A 98 7.27 5.48 15.49
CA ARG A 98 5.82 5.76 15.53
C ARG A 98 5.07 5.10 14.38
N ALA A 99 5.74 4.77 13.28
CA ALA A 99 5.14 4.05 12.16
C ALA A 99 5.00 2.56 12.49
N ASP A 100 3.92 1.93 12.06
CA ASP A 100 3.65 0.50 12.27
C ASP A 100 4.62 -0.39 11.49
N ALA A 101 5.08 0.10 10.33
CA ALA A 101 6.16 -0.50 9.55
C ALA A 101 6.94 0.59 8.80
N MET A 102 8.12 0.23 8.31
CA MET A 102 8.94 1.13 7.51
C MET A 102 9.64 0.37 6.39
N ILE A 103 9.57 0.91 5.17
CA ILE A 103 10.46 0.53 4.09
C ILE A 103 11.72 1.38 4.20
N ILE A 104 12.89 0.72 4.21
CA ILE A 104 14.19 1.37 4.30
C ILE A 104 15.02 0.99 3.08
N ASP A 105 15.32 1.98 2.27
CA ASP A 105 16.20 1.88 1.10
C ASP A 105 17.33 2.90 1.24
N ASP A 106 18.41 2.72 0.47
CA ASP A 106 19.57 3.63 0.50
C ASP A 106 19.22 5.04 -0.02
N HIS A 107 18.15 5.16 -0.82
CA HIS A 107 17.73 6.39 -1.47
C HIS A 107 16.45 6.98 -0.88
N PHE A 108 15.63 6.17 -0.21
CA PHE A 108 14.37 6.63 0.38
C PHE A 108 13.93 5.77 1.57
N CYS A 109 13.19 6.41 2.47
CA CYS A 109 12.47 5.72 3.55
C CYS A 109 10.99 6.07 3.47
N ILE A 110 10.14 5.04 3.59
CA ILE A 110 8.68 5.17 3.51
C ILE A 110 8.08 4.69 4.83
N PRO A 111 7.48 5.58 5.64
CA PRO A 111 6.74 5.18 6.82
C PRO A 111 5.39 4.61 6.41
N ILE A 112 4.93 3.59 7.12
CA ILE A 112 3.68 2.89 6.83
C ILE A 112 2.80 2.88 8.07
N GLU A 113 1.59 3.38 7.92
CA GLU A 113 0.50 3.22 8.86
C GLU A 113 -0.33 2.02 8.44
N ILE A 114 -0.58 1.08 9.35
CA ILE A 114 -1.32 -0.15 9.06
C ILE A 114 -2.58 -0.21 9.92
N LYS A 115 -3.69 -0.60 9.32
CA LYS A 115 -4.94 -0.87 10.03
C LYS A 115 -5.37 -2.30 9.79
N SER A 116 -5.32 -3.11 10.84
CA SER A 116 -5.80 -4.48 10.80
C SER A 116 -7.33 -4.52 10.74
N PRO A 117 -7.93 -5.60 10.21
CA PRO A 117 -9.39 -5.76 10.19
C PRO A 117 -10.04 -5.72 11.57
N GLY A 118 -9.27 -6.07 12.62
CA GLY A 118 -9.73 -5.96 14.01
C GLY A 118 -9.76 -4.54 14.58
N GLU A 119 -9.02 -3.61 13.97
CA GLU A 119 -8.98 -2.19 14.35
C GLU A 119 -9.96 -1.36 13.54
N GLU A 120 -9.85 -1.43 12.22
CA GLU A 120 -10.69 -0.70 11.26
C GLU A 120 -10.94 -1.58 10.03
N THR A 121 -12.21 -1.78 9.66
CA THR A 121 -12.55 -2.60 8.48
C THR A 121 -12.18 -1.89 7.18
N GLU A 122 -12.40 -0.57 7.09
CA GLU A 122 -12.11 0.28 5.94
C GLU A 122 -11.07 1.31 6.33
N ILE A 123 -10.22 1.71 5.37
CA ILE A 123 -9.23 2.77 5.61
C ILE A 123 -9.96 4.08 5.87
N SER A 124 -9.70 4.67 7.02
CA SER A 124 -10.39 5.87 7.50
C SER A 124 -9.54 7.15 7.35
N VAL A 125 -10.18 8.28 7.52
CA VAL A 125 -9.52 9.60 7.66
C VAL A 125 -8.47 9.60 8.77
N LYS A 126 -8.70 8.83 9.85
CA LYS A 126 -7.73 8.70 10.94
C LYS A 126 -6.43 8.04 10.47
N ALA A 127 -6.51 6.97 9.68
CA ALA A 127 -5.33 6.32 9.11
C ALA A 127 -4.51 7.30 8.24
N ILE A 128 -5.17 8.13 7.42
CA ILE A 128 -4.50 9.15 6.60
C ILE A 128 -3.81 10.21 7.45
N ARG A 129 -4.44 10.68 8.53
CA ARG A 129 -3.83 11.64 9.46
C ARG A 129 -2.60 11.05 10.15
N GLN A 130 -2.65 9.79 10.54
CA GLN A 130 -1.52 9.09 11.16
C GLN A 130 -0.38 8.88 10.14
N ALA A 131 -0.68 8.52 8.89
CA ALA A 131 0.31 8.44 7.82
C ALA A 131 0.98 9.80 7.55
N LEU A 132 0.22 10.91 7.57
CA LEU A 132 0.76 12.26 7.46
C LEU A 132 1.65 12.61 8.67
N GLU A 133 1.22 12.29 9.89
CA GLU A 133 2.01 12.52 11.10
C GLU A 133 3.32 11.76 11.04
N ASN A 134 3.30 10.47 10.65
CA ASN A 134 4.48 9.65 10.48
C ASN A 134 5.45 10.28 9.45
N LYS A 135 4.92 10.80 8.34
CA LYS A 135 5.72 11.50 7.33
C LYS A 135 6.38 12.76 7.85
N ILE A 136 5.65 13.61 8.55
CA ILE A 136 6.18 14.86 9.14
C ILE A 136 7.30 14.55 10.12
N ILE A 137 7.11 13.54 10.97
CA ILE A 137 8.12 13.10 11.93
C ILE A 137 9.36 12.58 11.20
N LEU A 138 9.19 11.77 10.18
CA LEU A 138 10.32 11.23 9.41
C LEU A 138 11.11 12.35 8.71
N LEU A 139 10.42 13.33 8.12
CA LEU A 139 11.06 14.52 7.51
C LEU A 139 11.88 15.34 8.51
N SER A 140 11.53 15.31 9.79
CA SER A 140 12.28 15.99 10.84
C SER A 140 13.57 15.27 11.25
N ARG A 141 13.75 14.01 10.85
CA ARG A 141 14.86 13.14 11.23
C ARG A 141 15.94 13.13 10.15
N LYS A 142 17.14 13.61 10.47
CA LYS A 142 18.24 13.72 9.50
C LYS A 142 18.85 12.37 9.04
N ASN A 143 18.54 11.28 9.74
CA ASN A 143 19.18 9.98 9.53
C ASN A 143 18.47 9.11 8.50
N TYR A 144 17.35 9.57 7.94
CA TYR A 144 16.55 8.81 6.97
C TYR A 144 16.47 9.58 5.66
N PRO A 145 16.87 8.97 4.53
CA PRO A 145 16.70 9.60 3.22
C PRO A 145 15.21 9.68 2.88
N THR A 146 14.64 10.85 2.97
CA THR A 146 13.24 11.10 2.64
C THR A 146 13.04 12.57 2.29
N ASP A 147 12.10 12.86 1.41
CA ASP A 147 11.64 14.19 1.05
C ASP A 147 10.10 14.22 1.00
N ARG A 148 9.52 15.35 0.62
CA ARG A 148 8.06 15.50 0.56
C ARG A 148 7.44 14.66 -0.56
N ALA A 149 8.15 14.44 -1.66
CA ALA A 149 7.69 13.66 -2.81
C ALA A 149 7.74 12.15 -2.53
N THR A 150 8.64 11.71 -1.63
CA THR A 150 8.62 10.33 -1.14
C THR A 150 7.34 10.09 -0.35
N THR A 151 6.58 9.07 -0.71
CA THR A 151 5.28 8.78 -0.12
C THR A 151 5.34 8.42 1.36
N SER A 152 4.23 8.56 2.06
CA SER A 152 3.88 7.81 3.26
C SER A 152 2.72 6.89 2.93
N LEU A 153 2.74 5.65 3.35
CA LEU A 153 1.69 4.69 3.03
C LEU A 153 0.69 4.54 4.17
N ALA A 154 -0.59 4.46 3.81
CA ALA A 154 -1.66 3.96 4.67
C ALA A 154 -2.15 2.63 4.07
N ILE A 155 -2.01 1.54 4.79
CA ILE A 155 -2.42 0.21 4.35
C ILE A 155 -3.50 -0.32 5.30
N GLY A 156 -4.65 -0.74 4.75
CA GLY A 156 -5.76 -1.27 5.54
C GLY A 156 -6.40 -2.49 4.91
N PHE A 157 -7.36 -3.08 5.62
CA PHE A 157 -7.97 -4.33 5.18
C PHE A 157 -8.85 -4.13 3.94
N LYS A 158 -9.76 -3.14 3.97
CA LYS A 158 -10.61 -2.75 2.83
C LYS A 158 -10.29 -1.33 2.36
N PRO A 159 -10.57 -1.01 1.09
CA PRO A 159 -10.42 0.35 0.59
C PRO A 159 -11.29 1.33 1.38
N PRO A 160 -11.02 2.63 1.30
CA PRO A 160 -11.92 3.63 1.84
C PRO A 160 -13.30 3.52 1.19
N ASN A 161 -14.36 3.77 1.98
CA ASN A 161 -15.70 3.86 1.44
C ASN A 161 -15.78 4.95 0.36
N ASP A 162 -16.61 4.73 -0.67
CA ASP A 162 -16.74 5.64 -1.83
C ASP A 162 -17.16 7.06 -1.46
N ARG A 163 -17.84 7.23 -0.34
CA ARG A 163 -18.27 8.54 0.20
C ARG A 163 -17.34 9.08 1.27
N SER A 164 -16.20 8.40 1.49
CA SER A 164 -15.23 8.81 2.51
C SER A 164 -14.53 10.11 2.13
N GLU A 165 -14.28 10.95 3.10
CA GLU A 165 -13.42 12.13 2.97
C GLU A 165 -11.93 11.78 2.71
N VAL A 166 -11.56 10.49 2.74
CA VAL A 166 -10.17 10.04 2.52
C VAL A 166 -9.63 10.54 1.18
N TYR A 167 -10.43 10.42 0.12
CA TYR A 167 -10.02 10.83 -1.23
C TYR A 167 -9.68 12.31 -1.31
N GLU A 168 -10.59 13.15 -0.79
CA GLU A 168 -10.41 14.60 -0.75
C GLU A 168 -9.24 14.98 0.17
N LEU A 169 -9.14 14.36 1.34
CA LEU A 169 -8.05 14.65 2.30
C LEU A 169 -6.67 14.37 1.71
N VAL A 170 -6.49 13.25 1.00
CA VAL A 170 -5.22 12.90 0.35
C VAL A 170 -4.83 13.96 -0.69
N GLN A 171 -5.78 14.46 -1.49
CA GLN A 171 -5.55 15.53 -2.46
C GLN A 171 -5.25 16.87 -1.76
N ASN A 172 -5.97 17.20 -0.71
CA ASN A 172 -5.77 18.43 0.06
C ASN A 172 -4.39 18.45 0.73
N ILE A 173 -3.93 17.32 1.26
CA ILE A 173 -2.58 17.19 1.82
C ILE A 173 -1.53 17.47 0.73
N LYS A 174 -1.69 16.87 -0.45
CA LYS A 174 -0.78 17.11 -1.58
C LYS A 174 -0.78 18.58 -2.00
N ALA A 175 -1.96 19.18 -2.16
CA ALA A 175 -2.09 20.56 -2.59
C ALA A 175 -1.53 21.57 -1.57
N ALA A 176 -1.76 21.34 -0.27
CA ALA A 176 -1.38 22.27 0.78
C ALA A 176 0.10 22.14 1.22
N PHE A 177 0.63 20.91 1.25
CA PHE A 177 1.93 20.62 1.85
C PHE A 177 2.94 20.02 0.89
N ASP A 178 2.52 19.70 -0.34
CA ASP A 178 3.30 18.93 -1.34
C ASP A 178 3.83 17.60 -0.78
N ILE A 179 3.05 16.95 0.10
CA ILE A 179 3.37 15.65 0.68
C ILE A 179 2.55 14.58 -0.03
N ASN A 180 3.22 13.51 -0.45
CA ASN A 180 2.58 12.35 -1.04
C ASN A 180 2.07 11.39 0.05
N ILE A 181 0.81 10.99 -0.09
CA ILE A 181 0.19 9.91 0.70
C ILE A 181 -0.35 8.86 -0.27
N GLY A 182 0.17 7.64 -0.16
CA GLY A 182 -0.32 6.48 -0.88
C GLY A 182 -1.25 5.65 0.01
N VAL A 183 -2.35 5.18 -0.55
CA VAL A 183 -3.34 4.36 0.17
C VAL A 183 -3.53 3.06 -0.58
N ILE A 184 -3.36 1.93 0.10
CA ILE A 184 -3.44 0.59 -0.52
C ILE A 184 -4.32 -0.29 0.39
N ASP A 185 -5.33 -0.93 -0.17
CA ASP A 185 -6.07 -1.96 0.54
C ASP A 185 -5.38 -3.34 0.43
N PHE A 186 -5.69 -4.21 1.38
CA PHE A 186 -5.06 -5.53 1.49
C PHE A 186 -5.30 -6.42 0.27
N TYR A 187 -6.51 -6.36 -0.32
CA TYR A 187 -6.81 -7.13 -1.52
C TYR A 187 -5.95 -6.69 -2.71
N SER A 188 -5.82 -5.38 -2.93
CA SER A 188 -4.95 -4.82 -3.97
C SER A 188 -3.49 -5.19 -3.77
N LEU A 189 -3.01 -5.18 -2.52
CA LEU A 189 -1.66 -5.62 -2.19
C LEU A 189 -1.46 -7.12 -2.51
N LEU A 190 -2.43 -7.97 -2.19
CA LEU A 190 -2.39 -9.40 -2.54
C LEU A 190 -2.33 -9.63 -4.04
N ILE A 191 -3.12 -8.92 -4.83
CA ILE A 191 -3.07 -9.00 -6.31
C ILE A 191 -1.67 -8.64 -6.83
N LEU A 192 -1.04 -7.58 -6.31
CA LEU A 192 0.32 -7.20 -6.69
C LEU A 192 1.33 -8.30 -6.36
N VAL A 193 1.24 -8.89 -5.16
CA VAL A 193 2.14 -9.96 -4.71
C VAL A 193 1.96 -11.21 -5.57
N ILE A 194 0.72 -11.64 -5.78
CA ILE A 194 0.40 -12.83 -6.58
C ILE A 194 0.89 -12.62 -8.03
N SER A 195 0.65 -11.45 -8.61
CA SER A 195 1.13 -11.12 -9.96
C SER A 195 2.66 -11.10 -10.03
N SER A 196 3.33 -10.57 -9.00
CA SER A 196 4.79 -10.58 -8.91
C SER A 196 5.34 -12.01 -8.86
N ILE A 197 4.76 -12.88 -8.03
CA ILE A 197 5.18 -14.29 -7.91
C ILE A 197 4.92 -15.05 -9.22
N SER A 198 3.72 -14.90 -9.80
CA SER A 198 3.31 -15.62 -11.01
C SER A 198 4.12 -15.22 -12.25
N THR A 199 4.54 -13.96 -12.34
CA THR A 199 5.32 -13.45 -13.48
C THR A 199 6.83 -13.46 -13.26
N GLY A 200 7.30 -13.66 -12.02
CA GLY A 200 8.71 -13.50 -11.64
C GLY A 200 9.20 -12.04 -11.68
N LYS A 201 8.30 -11.07 -11.85
CA LYS A 201 8.62 -9.63 -11.93
C LYS A 201 8.47 -8.97 -10.56
N LYS A 202 9.28 -7.94 -10.31
CA LYS A 202 9.22 -7.13 -9.08
C LYS A 202 8.48 -5.82 -9.33
N VAL A 203 7.94 -5.24 -8.26
CA VAL A 203 7.31 -3.93 -8.33
C VAL A 203 8.38 -2.86 -8.59
N ASN A 204 8.03 -1.87 -9.39
CA ASN A 204 8.88 -0.71 -9.62
C ASN A 204 8.99 0.12 -8.33
N LEU A 205 10.18 0.07 -7.69
CA LEU A 205 10.44 0.73 -6.41
C LEU A 205 10.26 2.25 -6.48
N THR A 206 10.71 2.86 -7.58
CA THR A 206 10.59 4.31 -7.79
C THR A 206 9.12 4.71 -7.91
N GLN A 207 8.31 3.90 -8.54
CA GLN A 207 6.88 4.15 -8.69
C GLN A 207 6.16 4.07 -7.34
N LEU A 208 6.47 3.07 -6.52
CA LEU A 208 5.90 2.99 -5.17
C LEU A 208 6.38 4.15 -4.29
N SER A 209 7.65 4.54 -4.38
CA SER A 209 8.20 5.61 -3.54
C SER A 209 7.59 6.99 -3.83
N SER A 210 6.99 7.18 -5.00
CA SER A 210 6.32 8.43 -5.39
C SER A 210 4.79 8.33 -5.43
N LEU A 211 4.24 7.26 -4.88
CA LEU A 211 2.81 6.98 -4.90
C LEU A 211 1.99 8.11 -4.27
N GLN A 212 0.95 8.55 -5.00
CA GLN A 212 -0.01 9.55 -4.51
C GLN A 212 -1.43 9.07 -4.82
N GLY A 213 -2.30 9.07 -3.81
CA GLY A 213 -3.70 8.68 -3.99
C GLY A 213 -3.99 7.24 -3.56
N VAL A 214 -5.19 6.77 -3.87
CA VAL A 214 -5.69 5.45 -3.51
C VAL A 214 -5.43 4.47 -4.64
N ILE A 215 -4.69 3.41 -4.35
CA ILE A 215 -4.60 2.24 -5.23
C ILE A 215 -5.76 1.30 -4.87
N HIS A 216 -6.56 0.98 -5.85
CA HIS A 216 -7.58 -0.03 -5.72
C HIS A 216 -7.61 -0.86 -7.00
N VAL A 217 -7.44 -2.17 -6.87
CA VAL A 217 -7.69 -3.13 -7.93
C VAL A 217 -9.14 -3.57 -7.82
N ASP A 218 -9.95 -3.17 -8.80
CA ASP A 218 -11.34 -3.60 -8.84
C ASP A 218 -11.39 -5.10 -9.21
N PRO A 219 -11.90 -5.96 -8.33
CA PRO A 219 -12.01 -7.39 -8.62
C PRO A 219 -12.96 -7.72 -9.78
N SER A 220 -13.75 -6.75 -10.27
CA SER A 220 -14.67 -6.92 -11.39
C SER A 220 -14.05 -6.62 -12.77
N THR A 221 -12.87 -6.00 -12.81
CA THR A 221 -12.17 -5.64 -14.05
C THR A 221 -11.07 -6.63 -14.43
N GLY A 222 -11.25 -7.92 -14.15
CA GLY A 222 -10.33 -8.97 -14.57
C GLY A 222 -10.11 -8.94 -16.08
N ASN A 223 -9.16 -8.13 -16.58
CA ASN A 223 -8.47 -8.15 -17.85
C ASN A 223 -7.02 -7.77 -17.62
#